data_9ea3044f6be829616a1fc16b11352897
#
_entry.id   9ea3044f6be829616a1fc16b11352897
#
_cell.length_a   1.000
_cell.length_b   1.000
_cell.length_c   1.000
_cell.angle_alpha   90.00
_cell.angle_beta   90.00
_cell.angle_gamma   90.00
#
_symmetry.space_group_name_H-M   'P 1'
#
loop_
_entity.id
_entity.type
_entity.pdbx_description
1 polymer ?
#
loop_
_entity_poly.entity_id
_entity_poly.type
_entity_poly.pdbx_seq_one_letter_code
_entity_poly.pdbx_strand_id
1 'polypeptide(L)'
;MPARQDAPNRNGLAGAALSVLLLAGLVFLTAGAGILLTRQTGRIAALWPANAVMLSLILRAGPGRWSALALAGLAGNLAANLLAGDSWQIALLLGLCNQVEVLLAFWGIGRRLGGGPIEPTNPRQIADFLLFAVLLGPVLSAALGATIMAALAGADPIAVGRMWFTADALGMLTVAPPVLALRLAAIQRLRRLGRLPEVAPILLGVAGAALLVFGQSRYPLLFLVFPALLLPAFRLGVFGAALASLISALIGIVLTAWGYGPLSLINGAELPERVLVLQGFLALATLTSLSLATIVSRHGAAVQALRDSEERFRLLVGSVVD
;
A
#
# COMPACT_ATOMS: atom_id res chain seq x y z
N MET A 1 37.08 34.86 -18.08
CA MET A 1 35.75 34.46 -18.53
C MET A 1 34.95 34.08 -17.30
N PRO A 2 33.90 34.82 -16.93
CA PRO A 2 33.08 34.45 -15.78
C PRO A 2 32.14 33.30 -16.19
N ALA A 3 32.06 32.26 -15.33
CA ALA A 3 31.17 31.13 -15.46
C ALA A 3 29.71 31.62 -15.53
N ARG A 4 29.01 31.26 -16.59
CA ARG A 4 27.53 31.38 -16.67
C ARG A 4 26.94 30.56 -15.52
N GLN A 5 26.36 31.25 -14.56
CA GLN A 5 25.41 30.66 -13.64
C GLN A 5 24.18 30.26 -14.48
N ASP A 6 24.02 28.96 -14.71
CA ASP A 6 22.83 28.44 -15.35
C ASP A 6 21.62 28.80 -14.48
N ALA A 7 20.74 29.62 -15.00
CA ALA A 7 19.49 29.99 -14.37
C ALA A 7 18.66 28.68 -14.12
N PRO A 8 18.07 28.51 -12.93
CA PRO A 8 17.34 27.30 -12.61
C PRO A 8 16.22 27.09 -13.64
N ASN A 9 16.20 25.90 -14.23
CA ASN A 9 15.21 25.51 -15.24
C ASN A 9 13.79 25.67 -14.66
N ARG A 10 13.08 26.72 -15.05
CA ARG A 10 11.74 27.08 -14.54
C ARG A 10 10.73 25.90 -14.68
N ASN A 11 10.86 25.08 -15.71
CA ASN A 11 10.01 23.89 -15.91
C ASN A 11 10.32 22.80 -14.88
N GLY A 12 11.56 22.66 -14.44
CA GLY A 12 11.95 21.73 -13.37
C GLY A 12 11.42 22.15 -12.00
N LEU A 13 11.43 23.43 -11.70
CA LEU A 13 10.89 23.98 -10.44
C LEU A 13 9.37 23.85 -10.37
N ALA A 14 8.66 24.16 -11.46
CA ALA A 14 7.21 24.01 -11.52
C ALA A 14 6.78 22.53 -11.34
N GLY A 15 7.48 21.59 -11.97
CA GLY A 15 7.23 20.17 -11.81
C GLY A 15 7.51 19.66 -10.39
N ALA A 16 8.54 20.18 -9.73
CA ALA A 16 8.84 19.85 -8.34
C ALA A 16 7.77 20.39 -7.39
N ALA A 17 7.35 21.64 -7.55
CA ALA A 17 6.29 22.25 -6.75
C ALA A 17 4.96 21.51 -6.92
N LEU A 18 4.60 21.15 -8.14
CA LEU A 18 3.39 20.35 -8.41
C LEU A 18 3.44 18.98 -7.70
N SER A 19 4.59 18.31 -7.72
CA SER A 19 4.75 17.01 -7.04
C SER A 19 4.57 17.13 -5.52
N VAL A 20 5.07 18.20 -4.91
CA VAL A 20 4.94 18.52 -3.48
C VAL A 20 3.48 18.78 -3.12
N LEU A 21 2.78 19.60 -3.91
CA LEU A 21 1.36 19.91 -3.69
C LEU A 21 0.46 18.69 -3.88
N LEU A 22 0.71 17.88 -4.91
CA LEU A 22 -0.04 16.65 -5.15
C LEU A 22 0.15 15.66 -4.01
N LEU A 23 1.37 15.50 -3.48
CA LEU A 23 1.59 14.61 -2.34
C LEU A 23 0.88 15.13 -1.10
N ALA A 24 1.02 16.42 -0.76
CA ALA A 24 0.35 17.00 0.39
C ALA A 24 -1.18 16.81 0.30
N GLY A 25 -1.77 17.06 -0.86
CA GLY A 25 -3.19 16.85 -1.12
C GLY A 25 -3.62 15.39 -1.02
N LEU A 26 -2.85 14.45 -1.58
CA LEU A 26 -3.13 13.02 -1.48
C LEU A 26 -3.04 12.50 -0.04
N VAL A 27 -2.01 12.91 0.71
CA VAL A 27 -1.88 12.55 2.12
C VAL A 27 -3.01 13.16 2.93
N PHE A 28 -3.36 14.42 2.70
CA PHE A 28 -4.50 15.08 3.33
C PHE A 28 -5.82 14.30 3.10
N LEU A 29 -6.11 13.95 1.85
CA LEU A 29 -7.34 13.24 1.48
C LEU A 29 -7.37 11.82 2.09
N THR A 30 -6.25 11.10 2.03
CA THR A 30 -6.18 9.73 2.54
C THR A 30 -6.15 9.67 4.07
N ALA A 31 -5.50 10.62 4.74
CA ALA A 31 -5.57 10.77 6.20
C ALA A 31 -6.98 11.17 6.64
N GLY A 32 -7.59 12.14 5.96
CA GLY A 32 -8.97 12.56 6.22
C GLY A 32 -9.97 11.41 6.04
N ALA A 33 -9.82 10.60 4.99
CA ALA A 33 -10.63 9.40 4.79
C ALA A 33 -10.44 8.38 5.93
N GLY A 34 -9.19 8.13 6.36
CA GLY A 34 -8.89 7.28 7.50
C GLY A 34 -9.56 7.77 8.78
N ILE A 35 -9.48 9.07 9.08
CA ILE A 35 -10.09 9.69 10.24
C ILE A 35 -11.63 9.60 10.18
N LEU A 36 -12.23 9.85 9.02
CA LEU A 36 -13.69 9.76 8.85
C LEU A 36 -14.21 8.34 9.07
N LEU A 37 -13.54 7.35 8.49
CA LEU A 37 -13.85 5.93 8.71
C LEU A 37 -13.69 5.55 10.18
N THR A 38 -12.67 6.06 10.84
CA THR A 38 -12.41 5.83 12.28
C THR A 38 -13.50 6.41 13.17
N ARG A 39 -14.03 7.58 12.86
CA ARG A 39 -15.11 8.23 13.65
C ARG A 39 -16.41 7.45 13.60
N GLN A 40 -16.77 6.90 12.45
CA GLN A 40 -17.99 6.10 12.28
C GLN A 40 -17.91 4.74 12.99
N THR A 41 -16.70 4.20 13.17
CA THR A 41 -16.44 2.90 13.80
C THR A 41 -16.06 2.98 15.28
N GLY A 42 -16.46 4.02 16.00
CA GLY A 42 -16.12 4.17 17.42
C GLY A 42 -14.66 4.55 17.68
N ARG A 43 -14.03 5.32 16.78
CA ARG A 43 -12.63 5.73 16.77
C ARG A 43 -11.61 4.62 16.55
N ILE A 44 -12.00 3.55 15.84
CA ILE A 44 -11.11 2.45 15.51
C ILE A 44 -10.67 2.58 14.06
N ALA A 45 -9.40 2.88 13.82
CA ALA A 45 -8.84 2.89 12.47
C ALA A 45 -8.70 1.46 11.96
N ALA A 46 -9.51 1.08 10.96
CA ALA A 46 -9.38 -0.21 10.32
C ALA A 46 -8.25 -0.24 9.27
N LEU A 47 -7.89 0.91 8.72
CA LEU A 47 -6.85 1.08 7.71
C LEU A 47 -6.31 2.52 7.76
N TRP A 48 -4.98 2.68 7.72
CA TRP A 48 -4.34 3.99 7.61
C TRP A 48 -3.57 4.13 6.29
N PRO A 49 -4.20 4.68 5.23
CA PRO A 49 -3.61 4.69 3.89
C PRO A 49 -2.56 5.79 3.69
N ALA A 50 -2.55 6.85 4.51
CA ALA A 50 -1.75 8.04 4.29
C ALA A 50 -0.24 7.75 4.27
N ASN A 51 0.25 6.95 5.22
CA ASN A 51 1.67 6.58 5.33
C ASN A 51 2.12 5.75 4.12
N ALA A 52 1.27 4.83 3.65
CA ALA A 52 1.54 3.99 2.49
C ALA A 52 1.63 4.81 1.19
N VAL A 53 0.75 5.79 1.00
CA VAL A 53 0.79 6.73 -0.13
C VAL A 53 2.07 7.56 -0.06
N MET A 54 2.38 8.14 1.10
CA MET A 54 3.58 8.97 1.31
C MET A 54 4.86 8.17 1.04
N LEU A 55 5.02 7.00 1.64
CA LEU A 55 6.18 6.12 1.42
C LEU A 55 6.34 5.77 -0.07
N SER A 56 5.26 5.36 -0.72
CA SER A 56 5.29 4.93 -2.12
C SER A 56 5.74 6.05 -3.05
N LEU A 57 5.27 7.27 -2.83
CA LEU A 57 5.63 8.42 -3.66
C LEU A 57 7.06 8.91 -3.39
N ILE A 58 7.52 8.89 -2.14
CA ILE A 58 8.91 9.20 -1.78
C ILE A 58 9.87 8.19 -2.43
N LEU A 59 9.59 6.89 -2.35
CA LEU A 59 10.41 5.83 -2.95
C LEU A 59 10.46 5.95 -4.49
N ARG A 60 9.39 6.45 -5.12
CA ARG A 60 9.34 6.65 -6.59
C ARG A 60 10.05 7.92 -7.05
N ALA A 61 10.12 8.94 -6.20
CA ALA A 61 10.71 10.23 -6.55
C ALA A 61 12.23 10.23 -6.57
N GLY A 62 12.86 9.24 -5.95
CA GLY A 62 14.31 9.12 -5.84
C GLY A 62 14.94 10.00 -4.75
N PRO A 63 16.26 9.84 -4.51
CA PRO A 63 16.94 10.38 -3.33
C PRO A 63 17.01 11.91 -3.23
N GLY A 64 16.89 12.64 -4.35
CA GLY A 64 17.02 14.12 -4.34
C GLY A 64 15.76 14.87 -3.90
N ARG A 65 14.61 14.21 -3.77
CA ARG A 65 13.33 14.89 -3.49
C ARG A 65 12.63 14.40 -2.20
N TRP A 66 13.18 13.41 -1.53
CA TRP A 66 12.52 12.77 -0.39
C TRP A 66 12.17 13.75 0.73
N SER A 67 13.07 14.70 1.05
CA SER A 67 12.87 15.66 2.17
C SER A 67 11.70 16.60 1.92
N ALA A 68 11.61 17.17 0.72
CA ALA A 68 10.51 18.05 0.35
C ALA A 68 9.16 17.30 0.34
N LEU A 69 9.16 16.06 -0.14
CA LEU A 69 7.98 15.20 -0.14
C LEU A 69 7.60 14.75 1.27
N ALA A 70 8.58 14.45 2.12
CA ALA A 70 8.34 14.12 3.53
C ALA A 70 7.67 15.28 4.28
N LEU A 71 8.18 16.51 4.08
CA LEU A 71 7.57 17.72 4.66
C LEU A 71 6.15 17.96 4.11
N ALA A 72 5.95 17.75 2.81
CA ALA A 72 4.62 17.84 2.21
C ALA A 72 3.62 16.84 2.80
N GLY A 73 4.07 15.60 3.01
CA GLY A 73 3.26 14.57 3.67
C GLY A 73 2.91 14.93 5.11
N LEU A 74 3.89 15.44 5.87
CA LEU A 74 3.65 15.95 7.22
C LEU A 74 2.61 17.08 7.23
N ALA A 75 2.73 18.03 6.31
CA ALA A 75 1.77 19.12 6.20
C ALA A 75 0.35 18.63 5.86
N GLY A 76 0.23 17.68 4.93
CA GLY A 76 -1.07 17.05 4.59
C GLY A 76 -1.69 16.32 5.77
N ASN A 77 -0.89 15.55 6.52
CA ASN A 77 -1.34 14.83 7.71
C ASN A 77 -1.78 15.81 8.81
N LEU A 78 -0.95 16.82 9.09
CA LEU A 78 -1.26 17.87 10.07
C LEU A 78 -2.58 18.58 9.72
N ALA A 79 -2.77 18.97 8.47
CA ALA A 79 -4.00 19.62 8.02
C ALA A 79 -5.23 18.73 8.20
N ALA A 80 -5.13 17.42 7.92
CA ALA A 80 -6.22 16.48 8.11
C ALA A 80 -6.62 16.34 9.59
N ASN A 81 -5.65 16.20 10.49
CA ASN A 81 -5.90 16.09 11.94
C ASN A 81 -6.48 17.39 12.53
N LEU A 82 -5.96 18.57 12.12
CA LEU A 82 -6.52 19.86 12.55
C LEU A 82 -7.97 20.04 12.11
N LEU A 83 -8.30 19.72 10.84
CA LEU A 83 -9.67 19.76 10.35
C LEU A 83 -10.58 18.73 11.04
N ALA A 84 -9.98 17.64 11.51
CA ALA A 84 -10.67 16.66 12.32
C ALA A 84 -10.98 17.15 13.76
N GLY A 85 -10.42 18.29 14.17
CA GLY A 85 -10.66 18.91 15.47
C GLY A 85 -9.65 18.55 16.53
N ASP A 86 -8.51 17.96 16.16
CA ASP A 86 -7.40 17.74 17.11
C ASP A 86 -6.72 19.07 17.44
N SER A 87 -6.18 19.19 18.66
CA SER A 87 -5.33 20.33 18.99
C SER A 87 -4.05 20.31 18.15
N TRP A 88 -3.45 21.48 17.91
CA TRP A 88 -2.24 21.55 17.07
C TRP A 88 -1.08 20.72 17.63
N GLN A 89 -0.97 20.60 18.97
CA GLN A 89 0.05 19.79 19.62
C GLN A 89 -0.14 18.30 19.32
N ILE A 90 -1.36 17.80 19.49
CA ILE A 90 -1.70 16.40 19.20
C ILE A 90 -1.50 16.12 17.70
N ALA A 91 -2.05 16.96 16.84
CA ALA A 91 -1.94 16.80 15.40
C ALA A 91 -0.47 16.76 14.91
N LEU A 92 0.40 17.61 15.48
CA LEU A 92 1.82 17.61 15.18
C LEU A 92 2.52 16.36 15.69
N LEU A 93 2.29 15.96 16.94
CA LEU A 93 2.94 14.78 17.53
C LEU A 93 2.54 13.49 16.82
N LEU A 94 1.25 13.32 16.52
CA LEU A 94 0.77 12.15 15.75
C LEU A 94 1.32 12.17 14.30
N GLY A 95 1.37 13.35 13.68
CA GLY A 95 2.01 13.53 12.38
C GLY A 95 3.50 13.16 12.38
N LEU A 96 4.23 13.49 13.44
CA LEU A 96 5.64 13.09 13.61
C LEU A 96 5.80 11.59 13.83
N CYS A 97 4.89 10.91 14.55
CA CYS A 97 4.91 9.44 14.66
C CYS A 97 4.77 8.78 13.27
N ASN A 98 3.81 9.23 12.47
CA ASN A 98 3.64 8.79 11.08
C ASN A 98 4.88 9.07 10.23
N GLN A 99 5.52 10.22 10.44
CA GLN A 99 6.74 10.59 9.73
C GLN A 99 7.91 9.67 10.07
N VAL A 100 8.09 9.31 11.35
CA VAL A 100 9.12 8.36 11.79
C VAL A 100 8.93 7.01 11.12
N GLU A 101 7.71 6.50 11.03
CA GLU A 101 7.37 5.26 10.33
C GLU A 101 7.83 5.29 8.87
N VAL A 102 7.38 6.31 8.13
CA VAL A 102 7.68 6.44 6.70
C VAL A 102 9.18 6.61 6.46
N LEU A 103 9.88 7.40 7.29
CA LEU A 103 11.32 7.60 7.14
C LEU A 103 12.12 6.36 7.49
N LEU A 104 11.73 5.60 8.52
CA LEU A 104 12.36 4.32 8.84
C LEU A 104 12.22 3.34 7.68
N ALA A 105 11.01 3.22 7.13
CA ALA A 105 10.76 2.36 5.98
C ALA A 105 11.55 2.82 4.73
N PHE A 106 11.55 4.13 4.45
CA PHE A 106 12.29 4.71 3.33
C PHE A 106 13.80 4.44 3.43
N TRP A 107 14.42 4.71 4.60
CA TRP A 107 15.85 4.48 4.80
C TRP A 107 16.20 3.00 4.82
N GLY A 108 15.40 2.17 5.47
CA GLY A 108 15.62 0.73 5.54
C GLY A 108 15.59 0.07 4.17
N ILE A 109 14.57 0.36 3.37
CA ILE A 109 14.43 -0.14 2.01
C ILE A 109 15.48 0.49 1.09
N GLY A 110 15.66 1.81 1.13
CA GLY A 110 16.54 2.57 0.23
C GLY A 110 18.01 2.16 0.34
N ARG A 111 18.51 1.89 1.56
CA ARG A 111 19.88 1.38 1.78
C ARG A 111 20.14 0.04 1.10
N ARG A 112 19.13 -0.82 1.00
CA ARG A 112 19.23 -2.14 0.41
C ARG A 112 18.98 -2.16 -1.09
N LEU A 113 18.29 -1.13 -1.61
CA LEU A 113 18.09 -0.95 -3.05
C LEU A 113 19.35 -0.51 -3.80
N GLY A 114 20.33 0.07 -3.11
CA GLY A 114 21.54 0.60 -3.74
C GLY A 114 21.28 1.68 -4.80
N GLY A 115 20.17 2.42 -4.67
CA GLY A 115 19.73 3.45 -5.63
C GLY A 115 18.98 2.91 -6.85
N GLY A 116 18.77 1.60 -6.94
CA GLY A 116 17.98 0.98 -8.01
C GLY A 116 16.47 1.17 -7.84
N PRO A 117 15.68 0.89 -8.88
CA PRO A 117 14.23 0.95 -8.80
C PRO A 117 13.68 -0.20 -7.96
N ILE A 118 12.54 0.03 -7.30
CA ILE A 118 11.81 -1.04 -6.62
C ILE A 118 11.25 -2.00 -7.66
N GLU A 119 11.57 -3.28 -7.53
CA GLU A 119 11.05 -4.35 -8.36
C GLU A 119 10.07 -5.20 -7.55
N PRO A 120 8.75 -5.07 -7.78
CA PRO A 120 7.73 -5.78 -7.00
C PRO A 120 7.77 -7.31 -7.13
N THR A 121 8.61 -7.84 -8.02
CA THR A 121 8.83 -9.28 -8.22
C THR A 121 10.11 -9.79 -7.57
N ASN A 122 10.94 -8.93 -6.98
CA ASN A 122 12.18 -9.32 -6.32
C ASN A 122 11.91 -9.76 -4.87
N PRO A 123 12.15 -11.03 -4.48
CA PRO A 123 11.81 -11.54 -3.15
C PRO A 123 12.55 -10.82 -2.02
N ARG A 124 13.80 -10.40 -2.26
CA ARG A 124 14.58 -9.65 -1.25
C ARG A 124 13.97 -8.31 -0.98
N GLN A 125 13.54 -7.60 -2.03
CA GLN A 125 12.89 -6.30 -1.89
C GLN A 125 11.49 -6.42 -1.26
N ILE A 126 10.77 -7.52 -1.53
CA ILE A 126 9.51 -7.83 -0.84
C ILE A 126 9.77 -8.08 0.65
N ALA A 127 10.79 -8.88 0.99
CA ALA A 127 11.16 -9.13 2.38
C ALA A 127 11.58 -7.84 3.10
N ASP A 128 12.35 -6.96 2.45
CA ASP A 128 12.72 -5.65 2.98
C ASP A 128 11.49 -4.74 3.17
N PHE A 129 10.57 -4.75 2.23
CA PHE A 129 9.31 -4.02 2.36
C PHE A 129 8.48 -4.54 3.54
N LEU A 130 8.31 -5.85 3.67
CA LEU A 130 7.59 -6.45 4.80
C LEU A 130 8.27 -6.13 6.13
N LEU A 131 9.60 -6.21 6.19
CA LEU A 131 10.34 -5.94 7.41
C LEU A 131 10.27 -4.45 7.82
N PHE A 132 10.57 -3.53 6.90
CA PHE A 132 10.71 -2.12 7.26
C PHE A 132 9.39 -1.34 7.17
N ALA A 133 8.56 -1.59 6.15
CA ALA A 133 7.33 -0.83 5.95
C ALA A 133 6.11 -1.45 6.65
N VAL A 134 6.03 -2.79 6.74
CA VAL A 134 4.85 -3.44 7.35
C VAL A 134 5.07 -3.79 8.82
N LEU A 135 6.31 -4.05 9.24
CA LEU A 135 6.59 -4.48 10.62
C LEU A 135 7.26 -3.37 11.43
N LEU A 136 8.54 -3.03 11.15
CA LEU A 136 9.35 -2.17 12.03
C LEU A 136 8.84 -0.73 12.07
N GLY A 137 8.44 -0.15 10.95
CA GLY A 137 7.88 1.20 10.88
C GLY A 137 6.63 1.33 11.73
N PRO A 138 5.58 0.54 11.48
CA PRO A 138 4.35 0.56 12.27
C PRO A 138 4.55 0.21 13.76
N VAL A 139 5.46 -0.70 14.11
CA VAL A 139 5.78 -1.00 15.52
C VAL A 139 6.33 0.23 16.23
N LEU A 140 7.30 0.92 15.60
CA LEU A 140 7.90 2.11 16.20
C LEU A 140 6.89 3.27 16.29
N SER A 141 6.14 3.52 15.23
CA SER A 141 5.09 4.54 15.20
C SER A 141 4.01 4.28 16.25
N ALA A 142 3.54 3.05 16.34
CA ALA A 142 2.55 2.63 17.33
C ALA A 142 3.05 2.78 18.79
N ALA A 143 4.29 2.42 19.05
CA ALA A 143 4.89 2.59 20.38
C ALA A 143 4.98 4.08 20.78
N LEU A 144 5.42 4.95 19.86
CA LEU A 144 5.47 6.39 20.08
C LEU A 144 4.06 6.98 20.24
N GLY A 145 3.14 6.67 19.34
CA GLY A 145 1.76 7.15 19.40
C GLY A 145 1.02 6.71 20.66
N ALA A 146 1.16 5.44 21.05
CA ALA A 146 0.59 4.91 22.28
C ALA A 146 1.12 5.63 23.52
N THR A 147 2.43 5.89 23.58
CA THR A 147 3.05 6.63 24.69
C THR A 147 2.53 8.07 24.77
N ILE A 148 2.43 8.76 23.63
CA ILE A 148 1.90 10.13 23.55
C ILE A 148 0.43 10.16 23.99
N MET A 149 -0.40 9.26 23.50
CA MET A 149 -1.82 9.22 23.84
C MET A 149 -2.07 8.83 25.29
N ALA A 150 -1.26 7.94 25.85
CA ALA A 150 -1.31 7.64 27.29
C ALA A 150 -0.96 8.85 28.14
N ALA A 151 0.10 9.58 27.78
CA ALA A 151 0.57 10.75 28.53
C ALA A 151 -0.37 11.96 28.43
N LEU A 152 -0.94 12.23 27.25
CA LEU A 152 -1.74 13.44 26.99
C LEU A 152 -3.24 13.24 27.16
N ALA A 153 -3.74 12.03 26.91
CA ALA A 153 -5.18 11.72 26.89
C ALA A 153 -5.59 10.65 27.91
N GLY A 154 -4.64 10.10 28.68
CA GLY A 154 -4.92 9.01 29.63
C GLY A 154 -5.42 7.72 28.98
N ALA A 155 -5.13 7.52 27.68
CA ALA A 155 -5.58 6.34 26.94
C ALA A 155 -4.80 5.09 27.35
N ASP A 156 -5.44 3.90 27.21
CA ASP A 156 -4.73 2.63 27.41
C ASP A 156 -3.68 2.43 26.31
N PRO A 157 -2.38 2.39 26.65
CA PRO A 157 -1.31 2.31 25.64
C PRO A 157 -1.32 0.99 24.87
N ILE A 158 -1.78 -0.11 25.47
CA ILE A 158 -1.85 -1.42 24.80
C ILE A 158 -2.95 -1.39 23.73
N ALA A 159 -4.13 -0.88 24.07
CA ALA A 159 -5.23 -0.77 23.14
C ALA A 159 -4.89 0.17 21.98
N VAL A 160 -4.32 1.35 22.26
CA VAL A 160 -3.90 2.33 21.25
C VAL A 160 -2.79 1.75 20.37
N GLY A 161 -1.74 1.17 20.97
CA GLY A 161 -0.62 0.60 20.24
C GLY A 161 -1.03 -0.52 19.28
N ARG A 162 -1.89 -1.44 19.76
CA ARG A 162 -2.44 -2.52 18.93
C ARG A 162 -3.25 -1.99 17.75
N MET A 163 -4.14 -1.05 18.00
CA MET A 163 -4.98 -0.44 16.97
C MET A 163 -4.15 0.31 15.93
N TRP A 164 -3.18 1.10 16.40
CA TRP A 164 -2.29 1.86 15.54
C TRP A 164 -1.45 0.95 14.64
N PHE A 165 -0.76 -0.02 15.26
CA PHE A 165 0.05 -1.00 14.52
C PHE A 165 -0.73 -1.74 13.43
N THR A 166 -1.92 -2.26 13.77
CA THR A 166 -2.70 -3.06 12.82
C THR A 166 -3.25 -2.23 11.67
N ALA A 167 -3.65 -0.98 11.93
CA ALA A 167 -4.14 -0.06 10.90
C ALA A 167 -3.04 0.38 9.93
N ASP A 168 -1.86 0.74 10.46
CA ASP A 168 -0.72 1.18 9.67
C ASP A 168 -0.11 0.02 8.89
N ALA A 169 0.12 -1.12 9.51
CA ALA A 169 0.64 -2.33 8.86
C ALA A 169 -0.28 -2.80 7.71
N LEU A 170 -1.61 -2.80 7.93
CA LEU A 170 -2.56 -3.14 6.88
C LEU A 170 -2.57 -2.07 5.77
N GLY A 171 -2.47 -0.79 6.12
CA GLY A 171 -2.33 0.31 5.18
C GLY A 171 -1.12 0.14 4.28
N MET A 172 0.06 -0.10 4.88
CA MET A 172 1.29 -0.39 4.13
C MET A 172 1.15 -1.60 3.22
N LEU A 173 0.56 -2.69 3.73
CA LEU A 173 0.45 -3.95 3.00
C LEU A 173 -0.55 -3.89 1.83
N THR A 174 -1.64 -3.13 1.96
CA THR A 174 -2.72 -3.11 0.95
C THR A 174 -2.63 -1.91 0.01
N VAL A 175 -2.18 -0.74 0.48
CA VAL A 175 -2.18 0.50 -0.30
C VAL A 175 -0.84 0.76 -1.00
N ALA A 176 0.30 0.45 -0.36
CA ALA A 176 1.59 0.72 -1.00
C ALA A 176 1.88 -0.17 -2.23
N PRO A 177 1.58 -1.48 -2.25
CA PRO A 177 1.88 -2.32 -3.41
C PRO A 177 1.23 -1.87 -4.72
N PRO A 178 -0.08 -1.53 -4.81
CA PRO A 178 -0.65 -1.04 -6.06
C PRO A 178 -0.02 0.27 -6.52
N VAL A 179 0.31 1.19 -5.60
CA VAL A 179 0.98 2.45 -5.94
C VAL A 179 2.40 2.20 -6.46
N LEU A 180 3.16 1.31 -5.83
CA LEU A 180 4.52 0.95 -6.26
C LEU A 180 4.53 0.16 -7.58
N ALA A 181 3.55 -0.73 -7.78
CA ALA A 181 3.42 -1.55 -8.98
C ALA A 181 2.83 -0.78 -10.17
N LEU A 182 2.17 0.35 -9.96
CA LEU A 182 1.62 1.21 -11.02
C LEU A 182 2.76 1.89 -11.78
N ARG A 183 3.28 1.21 -12.78
CA ARG A 183 4.35 1.69 -13.68
C ARG A 183 3.92 1.57 -15.11
N LEU A 184 4.44 2.45 -15.96
CA LEU A 184 4.21 2.37 -17.41
C LEU A 184 4.59 0.99 -17.96
N ALA A 185 5.66 0.39 -17.46
CA ALA A 185 6.10 -0.95 -17.83
C ALA A 185 5.06 -2.04 -17.52
N ALA A 186 4.33 -1.94 -16.38
CA ALA A 186 3.27 -2.89 -16.05
C ALA A 186 2.09 -2.77 -17.03
N ILE A 187 1.68 -1.55 -17.35
CA ILE A 187 0.60 -1.30 -18.33
C ILE A 187 1.02 -1.77 -19.74
N GLN A 188 2.24 -1.46 -20.15
CA GLN A 188 2.78 -1.92 -21.43
C GLN A 188 2.86 -3.45 -21.51
N ARG A 189 3.22 -4.13 -20.41
CA ARG A 189 3.22 -5.59 -20.33
C ARG A 189 1.81 -6.15 -20.53
N LEU A 190 0.80 -5.62 -19.84
CA LEU A 190 -0.59 -6.06 -20.01
C LEU A 190 -1.07 -5.84 -21.44
N ARG A 191 -0.70 -4.69 -22.05
CA ARG A 191 -1.01 -4.40 -23.45
C ARG A 191 -0.36 -5.41 -24.41
N ARG A 192 0.94 -5.70 -24.25
CA ARG A 192 1.68 -6.67 -25.08
C ARG A 192 1.10 -8.08 -24.97
N LEU A 193 0.60 -8.47 -23.80
CA LEU A 193 -0.04 -9.76 -23.57
C LEU A 193 -1.53 -9.80 -24.01
N GLY A 194 -2.08 -8.72 -24.57
CA GLY A 194 -3.50 -8.62 -24.93
C GLY A 194 -4.47 -8.65 -23.75
N ARG A 195 -3.96 -8.45 -22.51
CA ARG A 195 -4.75 -8.58 -21.27
C ARG A 195 -5.34 -7.27 -20.76
N LEU A 196 -5.07 -6.15 -21.41
CA LEU A 196 -5.58 -4.86 -20.99
C LEU A 196 -7.12 -4.81 -20.90
N PRO A 197 -7.89 -5.38 -21.86
CA PRO A 197 -9.35 -5.43 -21.77
C PRO A 197 -9.88 -6.30 -20.62
N GLU A 198 -9.07 -7.23 -20.11
CA GLU A 198 -9.46 -8.11 -19.00
C GLU A 198 -9.38 -7.42 -17.63
N VAL A 199 -8.68 -6.30 -17.53
CA VAL A 199 -8.42 -5.62 -16.23
C VAL A 199 -9.73 -5.23 -15.57
N ALA A 200 -10.60 -4.51 -16.28
CA ALA A 200 -11.86 -4.02 -15.71
C ALA A 200 -12.82 -5.17 -15.32
N PRO A 201 -13.13 -6.16 -16.19
CA PRO A 201 -14.04 -7.25 -15.82
C PRO A 201 -13.48 -8.12 -14.67
N ILE A 202 -12.16 -8.36 -14.61
CA ILE A 202 -11.55 -9.11 -13.50
C ILE A 202 -11.70 -8.34 -12.19
N LEU A 203 -11.41 -7.04 -12.16
CA LEU A 203 -11.52 -6.23 -10.95
C LEU A 203 -12.99 -6.02 -10.52
N LEU A 204 -13.92 -5.89 -11.47
CA LEU A 204 -15.35 -5.89 -11.19
C LEU A 204 -15.82 -7.22 -10.62
N GLY A 205 -15.31 -8.34 -11.11
CA GLY A 205 -15.57 -9.67 -10.55
C GLY A 205 -15.08 -9.79 -9.10
N VAL A 206 -13.89 -9.27 -8.79
CA VAL A 206 -13.38 -9.21 -7.42
C VAL A 206 -14.26 -8.34 -6.53
N ALA A 207 -14.65 -7.15 -7.01
CA ALA A 207 -15.55 -6.27 -6.28
C ALA A 207 -16.90 -6.93 -6.02
N GLY A 208 -17.48 -7.59 -7.02
CA GLY A 208 -18.71 -8.37 -6.89
C GLY A 208 -18.59 -9.50 -5.87
N ALA A 209 -17.50 -10.27 -5.91
CA ALA A 209 -17.24 -11.32 -4.93
C ALA A 209 -17.08 -10.75 -3.50
N ALA A 210 -16.34 -9.65 -3.34
CA ALA A 210 -16.20 -8.96 -2.06
C ALA A 210 -17.56 -8.45 -1.55
N LEU A 211 -18.38 -7.84 -2.41
CA LEU A 211 -19.74 -7.40 -2.05
C LEU A 211 -20.63 -8.57 -1.64
N LEU A 212 -20.57 -9.70 -2.34
CA LEU A 212 -21.32 -10.91 -1.97
C LEU A 212 -20.88 -11.48 -0.62
N VAL A 213 -19.56 -11.50 -0.35
CA VAL A 213 -19.03 -12.03 0.91
C VAL A 213 -19.35 -11.09 2.08
N PHE A 214 -19.01 -9.81 1.95
CA PHE A 214 -19.13 -8.84 3.04
C PHE A 214 -20.51 -8.18 3.12
N GLY A 215 -21.35 -8.25 2.08
CA GLY A 215 -22.70 -7.69 2.07
C GLY A 215 -23.78 -8.58 2.73
N GLN A 216 -23.44 -9.81 3.12
CA GLN A 216 -24.34 -10.73 3.79
C GLN A 216 -23.84 -11.09 5.19
N SER A 217 -24.75 -11.32 6.13
CA SER A 217 -24.47 -11.66 7.52
C SER A 217 -25.10 -13.00 7.93
N ARG A 218 -25.25 -13.92 6.98
CA ARG A 218 -25.92 -15.22 7.20
C ARG A 218 -24.94 -16.39 7.24
N TYR A 219 -23.87 -16.32 6.45
CA TYR A 219 -22.92 -17.42 6.28
C TYR A 219 -21.46 -16.95 6.48
N PRO A 220 -20.57 -17.79 7.05
CA PRO A 220 -19.16 -17.44 7.28
C PRO A 220 -18.31 -17.61 6.00
N LEU A 221 -18.61 -16.85 4.93
CA LEU A 221 -18.06 -17.03 3.59
C LEU A 221 -16.71 -16.31 3.34
N LEU A 222 -15.97 -15.89 4.38
CA LEU A 222 -14.69 -15.19 4.23
C LEU A 222 -13.70 -15.90 3.30
N PHE A 223 -13.70 -17.25 3.31
CA PHE A 223 -12.79 -18.05 2.49
C PHE A 223 -12.99 -17.85 0.98
N LEU A 224 -14.14 -17.36 0.51
CA LEU A 224 -14.41 -17.09 -0.90
C LEU A 224 -13.61 -15.89 -1.45
N VAL A 225 -13.07 -15.05 -0.59
CA VAL A 225 -12.18 -13.94 -1.00
C VAL A 225 -10.89 -14.49 -1.63
N PHE A 226 -10.35 -15.62 -1.11
CA PHE A 226 -9.11 -16.19 -1.66
C PHE A 226 -9.24 -16.61 -3.13
N PRO A 227 -10.24 -17.44 -3.54
CA PRO A 227 -10.44 -17.74 -4.96
C PRO A 227 -10.64 -16.50 -5.83
N ALA A 228 -11.35 -15.48 -5.34
CA ALA A 228 -11.56 -14.24 -6.09
C ALA A 228 -10.23 -13.49 -6.36
N LEU A 229 -9.26 -13.57 -5.44
CA LEU A 229 -7.94 -12.95 -5.60
C LEU A 229 -6.98 -13.77 -6.48
N LEU A 230 -7.25 -15.06 -6.74
CA LEU A 230 -6.39 -15.89 -7.59
C LEU A 230 -6.38 -15.42 -9.03
N LEU A 231 -7.55 -15.11 -9.59
CA LEU A 231 -7.66 -14.72 -11.00
C LEU A 231 -6.82 -13.47 -11.35
N PRO A 232 -6.91 -12.35 -10.62
CA PRO A 232 -6.03 -11.20 -10.86
C PRO A 232 -4.55 -11.52 -10.65
N ALA A 233 -4.19 -12.39 -9.69
CA ALA A 233 -2.81 -12.81 -9.47
C ALA A 233 -2.23 -13.57 -10.69
N PHE A 234 -3.00 -14.47 -11.29
CA PHE A 234 -2.58 -15.24 -12.48
C PHE A 234 -2.62 -14.43 -13.76
N ARG A 235 -3.64 -13.59 -13.96
CA ARG A 235 -3.88 -12.90 -15.24
C ARG A 235 -3.20 -11.54 -15.31
N LEU A 236 -3.24 -10.76 -14.24
CA LEU A 236 -2.79 -9.37 -14.23
C LEU A 236 -1.44 -9.18 -13.51
N GLY A 237 -0.91 -10.23 -12.87
CA GLY A 237 0.34 -10.20 -12.12
C GLY A 237 0.27 -9.34 -10.85
N VAL A 238 1.43 -8.88 -10.37
CA VAL A 238 1.53 -8.19 -9.07
C VAL A 238 0.66 -6.93 -9.01
N PHE A 239 0.59 -6.14 -10.08
CA PHE A 239 -0.26 -4.94 -10.10
C PHE A 239 -1.74 -5.28 -9.93
N GLY A 240 -2.24 -6.27 -10.68
CA GLY A 240 -3.63 -6.70 -10.59
C GLY A 240 -3.98 -7.32 -9.24
N ALA A 241 -3.09 -8.17 -8.70
CA ALA A 241 -3.25 -8.76 -7.37
C ALA A 241 -3.31 -7.69 -6.26
N ALA A 242 -2.41 -6.71 -6.31
CA ALA A 242 -2.37 -5.61 -5.36
C ALA A 242 -3.64 -4.75 -5.41
N LEU A 243 -4.11 -4.41 -6.62
CA LEU A 243 -5.32 -3.62 -6.78
C LEU A 243 -6.58 -4.40 -6.36
N ALA A 244 -6.64 -5.69 -6.67
CA ALA A 244 -7.73 -6.57 -6.24
C ALA A 244 -7.79 -6.71 -4.71
N SER A 245 -6.63 -6.85 -4.05
CA SER A 245 -6.54 -6.89 -2.58
C SER A 245 -7.01 -5.57 -1.95
N LEU A 246 -6.62 -4.43 -2.53
CA LEU A 246 -7.07 -3.11 -2.06
C LEU A 246 -8.59 -2.95 -2.21
N ILE A 247 -9.17 -3.34 -3.35
CA ILE A 247 -10.63 -3.30 -3.58
C ILE A 247 -11.35 -4.17 -2.53
N SER A 248 -10.88 -5.40 -2.32
CA SER A 248 -11.48 -6.31 -1.33
C SER A 248 -11.36 -5.75 0.10
N ALA A 249 -10.21 -5.13 0.43
CA ALA A 249 -10.00 -4.52 1.74
C ALA A 249 -10.95 -3.34 1.97
N LEU A 250 -11.08 -2.44 1.00
CA LEU A 250 -11.98 -1.28 1.13
C LEU A 250 -13.44 -1.71 1.30
N ILE A 251 -13.92 -2.67 0.48
CA ILE A 251 -15.29 -3.18 0.60
C ILE A 251 -15.49 -3.88 1.94
N GLY A 252 -14.56 -4.75 2.35
CA GLY A 252 -14.64 -5.46 3.61
C GLY A 252 -14.66 -4.54 4.82
N ILE A 253 -13.81 -3.51 4.84
CA ILE A 253 -13.73 -2.53 5.93
C ILE A 253 -15.04 -1.73 6.02
N VAL A 254 -15.52 -1.17 4.90
CA VAL A 254 -16.74 -0.35 4.89
C VAL A 254 -17.95 -1.15 5.34
N LEU A 255 -18.15 -2.35 4.79
CA LEU A 255 -19.32 -3.16 5.13
C LEU A 255 -19.25 -3.70 6.56
N THR A 256 -18.07 -4.09 7.05
CA THR A 256 -17.90 -4.52 8.46
C THR A 256 -18.13 -3.34 9.42
N ALA A 257 -17.69 -2.13 9.07
CA ALA A 257 -17.95 -0.93 9.86
C ALA A 257 -19.45 -0.62 9.97
N TRP A 258 -20.23 -0.93 8.94
CA TRP A 258 -21.69 -0.79 8.94
C TRP A 258 -22.42 -1.98 9.59
N GLY A 259 -21.69 -2.94 10.16
CA GLY A 259 -22.26 -4.10 10.85
C GLY A 259 -22.65 -5.28 9.94
N TYR A 260 -22.32 -5.20 8.65
CA TYR A 260 -22.52 -6.28 7.70
C TYR A 260 -21.33 -7.27 7.68
N GLY A 261 -21.56 -8.38 7.04
CA GLY A 261 -20.52 -9.35 6.71
C GLY A 261 -20.40 -10.52 7.69
N PRO A 262 -19.59 -11.51 7.33
CA PRO A 262 -19.43 -12.75 8.11
C PRO A 262 -18.90 -12.54 9.53
N LEU A 263 -18.20 -11.42 9.80
CA LEU A 263 -17.67 -11.11 11.12
C LEU A 263 -18.77 -10.68 12.11
N SER A 264 -19.95 -10.29 11.64
CA SER A 264 -21.12 -10.04 12.48
C SER A 264 -21.67 -11.32 13.13
N LEU A 265 -21.29 -12.49 12.60
CA LEU A 265 -21.67 -13.81 13.15
C LEU A 265 -20.85 -14.21 14.38
N ILE A 266 -19.80 -13.47 14.73
CA ILE A 266 -19.02 -13.74 15.95
C ILE A 266 -19.84 -13.25 17.14
N ASN A 267 -20.44 -14.19 17.86
CA ASN A 267 -21.29 -13.90 19.02
C ASN A 267 -20.48 -13.22 20.12
N GLY A 268 -21.04 -12.13 20.68
CA GLY A 268 -20.41 -11.38 21.77
C GLY A 268 -19.23 -10.51 21.36
N ALA A 269 -18.75 -10.58 20.11
CA ALA A 269 -17.65 -9.70 19.68
C ALA A 269 -18.14 -8.27 19.43
N GLU A 270 -17.46 -7.32 20.04
CA GLU A 270 -17.64 -5.90 19.77
C GLU A 270 -16.98 -5.50 18.44
N LEU A 271 -17.32 -4.32 17.94
CA LEU A 271 -16.77 -3.81 16.67
C LEU A 271 -15.23 -3.79 16.64
N PRO A 272 -14.49 -3.40 17.72
CA PRO A 272 -13.02 -3.44 17.74
C PRO A 272 -12.45 -4.83 17.46
N GLU A 273 -13.05 -5.86 18.04
CA GLU A 273 -12.61 -7.26 17.87
C GLU A 273 -12.88 -7.75 16.45
N ARG A 274 -14.04 -7.42 15.89
CA ARG A 274 -14.38 -7.74 14.51
C ARG A 274 -13.43 -7.07 13.51
N VAL A 275 -13.07 -5.80 13.77
CA VAL A 275 -12.10 -5.07 12.94
C VAL A 275 -10.73 -5.71 13.03
N LEU A 276 -10.27 -6.13 14.21
CA LEU A 276 -8.98 -6.81 14.38
C LEU A 276 -8.93 -8.14 13.60
N VAL A 277 -9.99 -8.95 13.69
CA VAL A 277 -10.09 -10.21 12.93
C VAL A 277 -10.10 -9.91 11.41
N LEU A 278 -10.83 -8.88 10.99
CA LEU A 278 -10.85 -8.44 9.59
C LEU A 278 -9.46 -8.04 9.11
N GLN A 279 -8.73 -7.25 9.89
CA GLN A 279 -7.38 -6.81 9.55
C GLN A 279 -6.43 -8.00 9.37
N GLY A 280 -6.46 -8.97 10.29
CA GLY A 280 -5.69 -10.21 10.17
C GLY A 280 -6.04 -11.01 8.92
N PHE A 281 -7.34 -11.15 8.64
CA PHE A 281 -7.83 -11.83 7.43
C PHE A 281 -7.37 -11.12 6.15
N LEU A 282 -7.54 -9.80 6.06
CA LEU A 282 -7.14 -9.01 4.89
C LEU A 282 -5.62 -9.02 4.69
N ALA A 283 -4.84 -8.96 5.77
CA ALA A 283 -3.39 -9.07 5.71
C ALA A 283 -2.97 -10.44 5.13
N LEU A 284 -3.54 -11.53 5.62
CA LEU A 284 -3.25 -12.87 5.13
C LEU A 284 -3.67 -13.04 3.66
N ALA A 285 -4.87 -12.57 3.29
CA ALA A 285 -5.36 -12.62 1.91
C ALA A 285 -4.47 -11.83 0.95
N THR A 286 -4.04 -10.63 1.35
CA THR A 286 -3.14 -9.79 0.55
C THR A 286 -1.75 -10.43 0.40
N LEU A 287 -1.16 -10.92 1.50
CA LEU A 287 0.14 -11.61 1.46
C LEU A 287 0.09 -12.83 0.55
N THR A 288 -0.96 -13.63 0.64
CA THR A 288 -1.14 -14.83 -0.21
C THR A 288 -1.26 -14.44 -1.68
N SER A 289 -2.10 -13.45 -2.00
CA SER A 289 -2.31 -12.99 -3.37
C SER A 289 -1.04 -12.39 -3.99
N LEU A 290 -0.33 -11.52 -3.26
CA LEU A 290 0.91 -10.91 -3.74
C LEU A 290 2.05 -11.92 -3.90
N SER A 291 2.19 -12.86 -2.96
CA SER A 291 3.18 -13.93 -3.04
C SER A 291 2.95 -14.80 -4.28
N LEU A 292 1.71 -15.21 -4.51
CA LEU A 292 1.34 -16.00 -5.68
C LEU A 292 1.62 -15.23 -6.98
N ALA A 293 1.17 -13.96 -7.06
CA ALA A 293 1.39 -13.11 -8.23
C ALA A 293 2.88 -12.92 -8.54
N THR A 294 3.71 -12.82 -7.49
CA THR A 294 5.17 -12.71 -7.63
C THR A 294 5.76 -13.99 -8.20
N ILE A 295 5.40 -15.16 -7.66
CA ILE A 295 5.88 -16.46 -8.12
C ILE A 295 5.49 -16.69 -9.59
N VAL A 296 4.22 -16.47 -9.93
CA VAL A 296 3.70 -16.62 -11.30
C VAL A 296 4.40 -15.68 -12.28
N SER A 297 4.59 -14.41 -11.88
CA SER A 297 5.26 -13.42 -12.73
C SER A 297 6.73 -13.78 -13.00
N ARG A 298 7.43 -14.28 -11.99
CA ARG A 298 8.83 -14.74 -12.12
C ARG A 298 8.95 -15.99 -12.96
N HIS A 299 8.09 -16.98 -12.73
CA HIS A 299 8.08 -18.19 -13.55
C HIS A 299 7.84 -17.88 -15.03
N GLY A 300 6.86 -17.03 -15.32
CA GLY A 300 6.60 -16.58 -16.68
C GLY A 300 7.78 -15.84 -17.32
N ALA A 301 8.49 -15.00 -16.57
CA ALA A 301 9.70 -14.32 -17.07
C ALA A 301 10.86 -15.30 -17.33
N ALA A 302 11.06 -16.31 -16.46
CA ALA A 302 12.09 -17.32 -16.64
C ALA A 302 11.83 -18.20 -17.87
N VAL A 303 10.58 -18.64 -18.08
CA VAL A 303 10.18 -19.41 -19.27
C VAL A 303 10.40 -18.60 -20.54
N GLN A 304 10.07 -17.32 -20.54
CA GLN A 304 10.29 -16.46 -21.72
C GLN A 304 11.78 -16.29 -22.02
N ALA A 305 12.61 -16.02 -20.98
CA ALA A 305 14.06 -15.90 -21.16
C ALA A 305 14.71 -17.19 -21.72
N LEU A 306 14.21 -18.36 -21.30
CA LEU A 306 14.66 -19.63 -21.83
C LEU A 306 14.31 -19.78 -23.31
N ARG A 307 13.10 -19.46 -23.72
CA ARG A 307 12.66 -19.49 -25.12
C ARG A 307 13.49 -18.57 -26.00
N ASP A 308 13.69 -17.32 -25.54
CA ASP A 308 14.49 -16.33 -26.28
C ASP A 308 15.96 -16.81 -26.43
N SER A 309 16.50 -17.49 -25.41
CA SER A 309 17.84 -18.09 -25.47
C SER A 309 17.91 -19.26 -26.46
N GLU A 310 16.90 -20.13 -26.46
CA GLU A 310 16.79 -21.26 -27.38
C GLU A 310 16.68 -20.80 -28.85
N GLU A 311 15.87 -19.79 -29.14
CA GLU A 311 15.76 -19.20 -30.46
C GLU A 311 17.07 -18.59 -30.93
N ARG A 312 17.76 -17.82 -30.09
CA ARG A 312 19.10 -17.29 -30.41
C ARG A 312 20.09 -18.38 -30.70
N PHE A 313 20.11 -19.45 -29.89
CA PHE A 313 20.98 -20.59 -30.12
C PHE A 313 20.70 -21.28 -31.44
N ARG A 314 19.42 -21.52 -31.79
CA ARG A 314 19.02 -22.08 -33.11
C ARG A 314 19.49 -21.22 -34.27
N LEU A 315 19.33 -19.88 -34.18
CA LEU A 315 19.78 -18.96 -35.23
C LEU A 315 21.30 -18.99 -35.39
N LEU A 316 22.07 -19.06 -34.30
CA LEU A 316 23.53 -19.15 -34.35
C LEU A 316 24.01 -20.48 -34.95
N VAL A 317 23.41 -21.60 -34.55
CA VAL A 317 23.76 -22.92 -35.11
C VAL A 317 23.40 -22.99 -36.61
N GLY A 318 22.23 -22.47 -37.03
CA GLY A 318 21.83 -22.41 -38.43
C GLY A 318 22.77 -21.57 -39.31
N SER A 319 23.29 -20.44 -38.75
CA SER A 319 24.24 -19.58 -39.48
C SER A 319 25.67 -20.13 -39.60
N VAL A 320 26.00 -21.20 -38.89
CA VAL A 320 27.33 -21.86 -38.95
C VAL A 320 27.33 -23.07 -39.89
N VAL A 321 26.12 -23.57 -40.26
CA VAL A 321 25.95 -24.77 -41.13
C VAL A 321 25.76 -24.39 -42.62
N ASP A 322 25.43 -23.13 -42.92
CA ASP A 322 25.45 -22.55 -44.25
C ASP A 322 26.82 -21.93 -44.59
#